data_da78865b732e45a4cfec3c4ac764a932
#
_entry.id   da78865b732e45a4cfec3c4ac764a932
#
_cell.length_a   1.000
_cell.length_b   1.000
_cell.length_c   1.000
_cell.angle_alpha   90.00
_cell.angle_beta   90.00
_cell.angle_gamma   90.00
#
_symmetry.space_group_name_H-M   'P 1'
#
loop_
_entity.id
_entity.type
_entity.pdbx_description
1 polymer ?
#
loop_
_entity_poly.entity_id
_entity_poly.type
_entity_poly.pdbx_seq_one_letter_code
_entity_poly.pdbx_strand_id
1 'polypeptide(L)'
;MGDTPRVVFVDTSVMTCLLDVPGKNQDREEVIPQYQQYVDGGVTMILPVTSVVETGNHIAQLADGRLRREAAIRFDRTLAKVESGVAPWIPNELTWDPAMVGRLRNSEVTGDDLVERLAQKVGAGDCMILAERAEYSERSKIQ
;
A
#
# COMPACT_ATOMS: atom_id res chain seq x y z
N MET A 1 -18.26 17.16 -10.30
CA MET A 1 -17.97 15.90 -9.59
C MET A 1 -16.54 15.50 -9.88
N GLY A 2 -15.77 15.27 -8.83
CA GLY A 2 -14.46 14.68 -9.01
C GLY A 2 -14.61 13.26 -9.52
N ASP A 3 -13.73 12.86 -10.44
CA ASP A 3 -13.74 11.50 -10.94
C ASP A 3 -13.30 10.54 -9.84
N THR A 4 -14.14 9.54 -9.53
CA THR A 4 -13.75 8.46 -8.63
C THR A 4 -12.79 7.54 -9.38
N PRO A 5 -11.60 7.28 -8.86
CA PRO A 5 -10.68 6.36 -9.53
C PRO A 5 -11.28 4.96 -9.60
N ARG A 6 -10.94 4.22 -10.65
CA ARG A 6 -11.40 2.82 -10.80
C ARG A 6 -10.54 1.85 -10.01
N VAL A 7 -9.27 2.21 -9.81
CA VAL A 7 -8.30 1.38 -9.12
C VAL A 7 -7.49 2.26 -8.17
N VAL A 8 -7.31 1.80 -6.96
CA VAL A 8 -6.52 2.46 -5.94
C VAL A 8 -5.56 1.45 -5.34
N PHE A 9 -4.31 1.84 -5.16
CA PHE A 9 -3.34 1.04 -4.41
C PHE A 9 -3.43 1.42 -2.94
N VAL A 10 -3.50 0.39 -2.09
CA VAL A 10 -3.54 0.58 -0.63
C VAL A 10 -2.08 0.71 -0.17
N ASP A 11 -1.60 1.94 -0.01
CA ASP A 11 -0.23 2.17 0.43
C ASP A 11 -0.09 2.02 1.96
N THR A 12 1.14 2.06 2.44
CA THR A 12 1.44 1.83 3.86
C THR A 12 0.74 2.85 4.75
N SER A 13 0.71 4.13 4.35
CA SER A 13 0.09 5.18 5.16
C SER A 13 -1.42 4.96 5.32
N VAL A 14 -2.07 4.46 4.28
CA VAL A 14 -3.49 4.11 4.35
C VAL A 14 -3.70 2.91 5.27
N MET A 15 -2.89 1.85 5.12
CA MET A 15 -3.01 0.67 5.98
C MET A 15 -2.83 1.00 7.46
N THR A 16 -1.82 1.79 7.79
CA THR A 16 -1.56 2.14 9.19
C THR A 16 -2.69 2.98 9.79
N CYS A 17 -3.32 3.82 8.99
CA CYS A 17 -4.50 4.56 9.42
C CYS A 17 -5.71 3.63 9.62
N LEU A 18 -5.99 2.76 8.66
CA LEU A 18 -7.12 1.82 8.75
C LEU A 18 -6.98 0.87 9.93
N LEU A 19 -5.77 0.42 10.22
CA LEU A 19 -5.48 -0.49 11.33
C LEU A 19 -5.28 0.23 12.65
N ASP A 20 -5.34 1.55 12.64
CA ASP A 20 -5.17 2.38 13.84
C ASP A 20 -3.85 2.07 14.56
N VAL A 21 -2.76 2.03 13.80
CA VAL A 21 -1.43 1.76 14.35
C VAL A 21 -0.94 2.98 15.12
N PRO A 22 -0.70 2.87 16.44
CA PRO A 22 -0.25 4.01 17.24
C PRO A 22 1.01 4.65 16.66
N GLY A 23 1.01 5.99 16.59
CA GLY A 23 2.12 6.75 16.03
C GLY A 23 2.12 6.84 14.50
N LYS A 24 1.27 6.08 13.82
CA LYS A 24 1.16 6.06 12.35
C LYS A 24 -0.29 6.23 11.89
N ASN A 25 -1.13 6.81 12.73
CA ASN A 25 -2.57 6.95 12.50
C ASN A 25 -3.04 8.41 12.52
N GLN A 26 -2.14 9.36 12.28
CA GLN A 26 -2.44 10.80 12.39
C GLN A 26 -3.56 11.25 11.45
N ASP A 27 -3.61 10.69 10.25
CA ASP A 27 -4.57 11.09 9.23
C ASP A 27 -5.82 10.22 9.19
N ARG A 28 -6.04 9.41 10.23
CA ARG A 28 -7.14 8.44 10.26
C ARG A 28 -8.51 9.10 10.04
N GLU A 29 -8.75 10.28 10.62
CA GLU A 29 -10.03 10.98 10.49
C GLU A 29 -10.33 11.38 9.04
N GLU A 30 -9.30 11.62 8.25
CA GLU A 30 -9.43 11.95 6.83
C GLU A 30 -9.48 10.70 5.95
N VAL A 31 -8.69 9.70 6.29
CA VAL A 31 -8.52 8.49 5.50
C VAL A 31 -9.77 7.60 5.55
N ILE A 32 -10.36 7.42 6.74
CA ILE A 32 -11.51 6.52 6.92
C ILE A 32 -12.71 6.91 6.03
N PRO A 33 -13.15 8.18 6.00
CA PRO A 33 -14.27 8.55 5.12
C PRO A 33 -13.96 8.36 3.65
N GLN A 34 -12.76 8.69 3.20
CA GLN A 34 -12.36 8.51 1.81
C GLN A 34 -12.33 7.02 1.45
N TYR A 35 -11.78 6.20 2.32
CA TYR A 35 -11.76 4.74 2.16
C TYR A 35 -13.19 4.20 2.01
N GLN A 36 -14.10 4.66 2.87
CA GLN A 36 -15.49 4.21 2.82
C GLN A 36 -16.16 4.61 1.50
N GLN A 37 -15.87 5.78 0.97
CA GLN A 37 -16.37 6.20 -0.34
C GLN A 37 -15.90 5.26 -1.45
N TYR A 38 -14.65 4.83 -1.40
CA TYR A 38 -14.11 3.89 -2.38
C TYR A 38 -14.79 2.52 -2.27
N VAL A 39 -15.01 2.03 -1.05
CA VAL A 39 -15.71 0.77 -0.82
C VAL A 39 -17.14 0.86 -1.37
N ASP A 40 -17.87 1.93 -1.01
CA ASP A 40 -19.25 2.12 -1.43
C ASP A 40 -19.37 2.29 -2.95
N GLY A 41 -18.37 2.89 -3.58
CA GLY A 41 -18.33 3.09 -5.02
C GLY A 41 -17.82 1.91 -5.83
N GLY A 42 -17.50 0.80 -5.19
CA GLY A 42 -17.03 -0.41 -5.87
C GLY A 42 -15.66 -0.26 -6.50
N VAL A 43 -14.81 0.64 -5.96
CA VAL A 43 -13.46 0.85 -6.47
C VAL A 43 -12.60 -0.40 -6.20
N THR A 44 -11.87 -0.86 -7.20
CA THR A 44 -10.92 -1.95 -7.04
C THR A 44 -9.72 -1.46 -6.24
N MET A 45 -9.42 -2.13 -5.14
CA MET A 45 -8.30 -1.78 -4.26
C MET A 45 -7.24 -2.87 -4.35
N ILE A 46 -6.04 -2.47 -4.73
CA ILE A 46 -4.90 -3.38 -4.88
C ILE A 46 -4.00 -3.24 -3.66
N LEU A 47 -3.67 -4.37 -3.05
CA LEU A 47 -2.80 -4.42 -1.88
C LEU A 47 -1.39 -4.85 -2.30
N PRO A 48 -0.41 -3.92 -2.31
CA PRO A 48 0.97 -4.28 -2.60
C PRO A 48 1.59 -5.07 -1.44
N VAL A 49 2.43 -6.05 -1.75
CA VAL A 49 3.17 -6.78 -0.70
C VAL A 49 4.05 -5.83 0.11
N THR A 50 4.57 -4.79 -0.52
CA THR A 50 5.40 -3.78 0.16
C THR A 50 4.62 -3.12 1.30
N SER A 51 3.35 -2.77 1.08
CA SER A 51 2.51 -2.18 2.13
C SER A 51 2.33 -3.12 3.30
N VAL A 52 2.19 -4.41 3.03
CA VAL A 52 2.07 -5.43 4.09
C VAL A 52 3.36 -5.51 4.91
N VAL A 53 4.50 -5.57 4.24
CA VAL A 53 5.81 -5.67 4.91
C VAL A 53 6.08 -4.43 5.76
N GLU A 54 5.88 -3.24 5.20
CA GLU A 54 6.13 -1.99 5.93
C GLU A 54 5.18 -1.82 7.10
N THR A 55 3.91 -2.15 6.92
CA THR A 55 2.93 -2.08 8.01
C THR A 55 3.32 -3.01 9.16
N GLY A 56 3.70 -4.23 8.83
CA GLY A 56 4.19 -5.19 9.83
C GLY A 56 5.42 -4.69 10.56
N ASN A 57 6.33 -4.04 9.84
CA ASN A 57 7.53 -3.46 10.47
C ASN A 57 7.19 -2.33 11.43
N HIS A 58 6.26 -1.45 11.07
CA HIS A 58 5.81 -0.39 11.97
C HIS A 58 5.18 -0.96 13.24
N ILE A 59 4.36 -1.99 13.11
CA ILE A 59 3.75 -2.64 14.26
C ILE A 59 4.82 -3.26 15.16
N ALA A 60 5.77 -3.98 14.58
CA ALA A 60 6.82 -4.66 15.34
C ALA A 60 7.74 -3.68 16.10
N GLN A 61 7.81 -2.44 15.64
CA GLN A 61 8.63 -1.40 16.26
C GLN A 61 7.92 -0.64 17.38
N LEU A 62 6.64 -0.91 17.64
CA LEU A 62 5.92 -0.25 18.72
C LEU A 62 6.57 -0.63 20.07
N ALA A 63 6.82 0.39 20.89
CA ALA A 63 7.50 0.19 22.18
C ALA A 63 6.62 -0.50 23.21
N ASP A 64 5.32 -0.17 23.24
CA ASP A 64 4.37 -0.74 24.20
C ASP A 64 3.92 -2.13 23.75
N GLY A 65 4.21 -3.15 24.56
CA GLY A 65 3.93 -4.54 24.19
C GLY A 65 2.44 -4.85 24.03
N ARG A 66 1.58 -4.20 24.82
CA ARG A 66 0.13 -4.39 24.71
C ARG A 66 -0.38 -3.78 23.40
N LEU A 67 0.01 -2.56 23.11
CA LEU A 67 -0.40 -1.89 21.86
C LEU A 67 0.15 -2.62 20.62
N ARG A 68 1.38 -3.11 20.73
CA ARG A 68 2.00 -3.90 19.65
C ARG A 68 1.18 -5.15 19.35
N ARG A 69 0.81 -5.87 20.40
CA ARG A 69 0.02 -7.11 20.25
C ARG A 69 -1.38 -6.82 19.70
N GLU A 70 -2.04 -5.79 20.20
CA GLU A 70 -3.37 -5.40 19.71
C GLU A 70 -3.34 -5.02 18.22
N ALA A 71 -2.35 -4.25 17.81
CA ALA A 71 -2.17 -3.88 16.40
C ALA A 71 -1.87 -5.09 15.54
N ALA A 72 -1.03 -6.01 16.02
CA ALA A 72 -0.70 -7.25 15.32
C ALA A 72 -1.96 -8.11 15.10
N ILE A 73 -2.84 -8.18 16.09
CA ILE A 73 -4.09 -8.93 15.96
C ILE A 73 -4.99 -8.30 14.90
N ARG A 74 -5.13 -6.98 14.88
CA ARG A 74 -5.92 -6.29 13.85
C ARG A 74 -5.36 -6.53 12.46
N PHE A 75 -4.04 -6.47 12.34
CA PHE A 75 -3.33 -6.72 11.09
C PHE A 75 -3.59 -8.14 10.59
N ASP A 76 -3.38 -9.12 11.46
CA ASP A 76 -3.61 -10.53 11.12
C ASP A 76 -5.05 -10.78 10.67
N ARG A 77 -6.02 -10.21 11.39
CA ARG A 77 -7.44 -10.36 11.03
C ARG A 77 -7.75 -9.76 9.66
N THR A 78 -7.14 -8.63 9.35
CA THR A 78 -7.31 -7.98 8.04
C THR A 78 -6.71 -8.86 6.94
N LEU A 79 -5.51 -9.41 7.16
CA LEU A 79 -4.89 -10.31 6.20
C LEU A 79 -5.71 -11.59 6.00
N ALA A 80 -6.33 -12.10 7.07
CA ALA A 80 -7.21 -13.27 6.97
C ALA A 80 -8.42 -13.00 6.07
N LYS A 81 -8.96 -11.77 6.11
CA LYS A 81 -10.05 -11.38 5.22
C LYS A 81 -9.58 -11.27 3.77
N VAL A 82 -8.36 -10.79 3.54
CA VAL A 82 -7.78 -10.76 2.20
C VAL A 82 -7.60 -12.18 1.68
N GLU A 83 -7.07 -13.07 2.52
CA GLU A 83 -6.84 -14.47 2.17
C GLU A 83 -8.15 -15.16 1.77
N SER A 84 -9.23 -14.91 2.49
CA SER A 84 -10.53 -15.54 2.23
C SER A 84 -11.34 -14.83 1.13
N GLY A 85 -10.87 -13.71 0.58
CA GLY A 85 -11.57 -12.98 -0.46
C GLY A 85 -12.74 -12.14 0.05
N VAL A 86 -12.86 -11.94 1.36
CA VAL A 86 -13.94 -11.16 1.98
C VAL A 86 -13.63 -9.67 2.01
N ALA A 87 -12.34 -9.31 2.14
CA ALA A 87 -11.93 -7.92 2.13
C ALA A 87 -12.07 -7.33 0.71
N PRO A 88 -12.30 -5.99 0.60
CA PRO A 88 -12.38 -5.37 -0.71
C PRO A 88 -11.02 -5.27 -1.42
N TRP A 89 -9.94 -5.70 -0.79
CA TRP A 89 -8.58 -5.59 -1.31
C TRP A 89 -8.18 -6.86 -2.05
N ILE A 90 -7.49 -6.67 -3.17
CA ILE A 90 -6.95 -7.76 -3.98
C ILE A 90 -5.43 -7.72 -3.88
N PRO A 91 -4.77 -8.82 -3.51
CA PRO A 91 -3.30 -8.84 -3.55
C PRO A 91 -2.80 -8.54 -4.95
N ASN A 92 -1.76 -7.72 -5.06
CA ASN A 92 -1.18 -7.41 -6.36
C ASN A 92 -0.42 -8.62 -6.89
N GLU A 93 -0.78 -9.08 -8.08
CA GLU A 93 -0.06 -10.16 -8.75
C GLU A 93 1.17 -9.57 -9.41
N LEU A 94 2.31 -9.77 -8.79
CA LEU A 94 3.58 -9.18 -9.19
C LEU A 94 4.63 -10.27 -9.33
N THR A 95 5.34 -10.28 -10.45
CA THR A 95 6.50 -11.13 -10.63
C THR A 95 7.75 -10.32 -10.35
N TRP A 96 8.56 -10.79 -9.41
CA TRP A 96 9.84 -10.17 -9.10
C TRP A 96 10.88 -10.74 -10.06
N ASP A 97 11.09 -10.05 -11.18
CA ASP A 97 11.97 -10.47 -12.26
C ASP A 97 12.89 -9.30 -12.68
N PRO A 98 13.84 -9.51 -13.61
CA PRO A 98 14.73 -8.43 -14.04
C PRO A 98 14.02 -7.18 -14.56
N ALA A 99 12.89 -7.34 -15.21
CA ALA A 99 12.12 -6.20 -15.71
C ALA A 99 11.58 -5.37 -14.54
N MET A 100 11.11 -6.02 -13.48
CA MET A 100 10.61 -5.34 -12.29
C MET A 100 11.74 -4.64 -11.53
N VAL A 101 12.91 -5.25 -11.46
CA VAL A 101 14.10 -4.60 -10.89
C VAL A 101 14.43 -3.32 -11.68
N GLY A 102 14.34 -3.37 -12.99
CA GLY A 102 14.56 -2.20 -13.84
C GLY A 102 13.55 -1.09 -13.58
N ARG A 103 12.28 -1.43 -13.35
CA ARG A 103 11.25 -0.44 -13.00
C ARG A 103 11.53 0.25 -11.68
N LEU A 104 12.03 -0.50 -10.70
CA LEU A 104 12.41 0.09 -9.41
C LEU A 104 13.57 1.07 -9.57
N ARG A 105 14.55 0.74 -10.40
CA ARG A 105 15.73 1.58 -10.61
C ARG A 105 15.45 2.82 -11.44
N ASN A 106 14.54 2.72 -12.39
CA ASN A 106 14.30 3.79 -13.37
C ASN A 106 12.86 4.28 -13.24
N SER A 107 12.68 5.58 -13.13
CA SER A 107 11.32 6.12 -13.06
C SER A 107 10.86 6.58 -14.43
N GLU A 108 9.83 5.97 -14.94
CA GLU A 108 9.16 6.42 -16.15
C GLU A 108 8.09 7.47 -15.85
N VAL A 109 7.67 7.57 -14.58
CA VAL A 109 6.53 8.41 -14.18
C VAL A 109 6.96 9.81 -13.74
N THR A 110 8.04 9.90 -12.94
CA THR A 110 8.47 11.18 -12.36
C THR A 110 9.75 11.73 -12.97
N GLY A 111 10.44 10.94 -13.80
CA GLY A 111 11.74 11.29 -14.34
C GLY A 111 12.91 11.12 -13.38
N ASP A 112 12.62 10.88 -12.08
CA ASP A 112 13.65 10.64 -11.08
C ASP A 112 13.93 9.15 -10.95
N ASP A 113 15.21 8.77 -10.94
CA ASP A 113 15.59 7.38 -10.73
C ASP A 113 15.67 7.04 -9.23
N LEU A 114 15.98 5.79 -8.93
CA LEU A 114 16.07 5.32 -7.55
C LEU A 114 17.08 6.12 -6.73
N VAL A 115 18.24 6.43 -7.32
CA VAL A 115 19.29 7.17 -6.61
C VAL A 115 18.76 8.55 -6.20
N GLU A 116 18.14 9.27 -7.11
CA GLU A 116 17.60 10.61 -6.84
C GLU A 116 16.52 10.56 -5.77
N ARG A 117 15.63 9.58 -5.84
CA ARG A 117 14.56 9.45 -4.85
C ARG A 117 15.11 9.17 -3.45
N LEU A 118 16.04 8.21 -3.35
CA LEU A 118 16.66 7.89 -2.07
C LEU A 118 17.47 9.08 -1.52
N ALA A 119 18.16 9.83 -2.41
CA ALA A 119 18.90 11.03 -2.02
C ALA A 119 17.96 12.11 -1.48
N GLN A 120 16.73 12.17 -1.98
CA GLN A 120 15.68 13.09 -1.50
C GLN A 120 14.90 12.52 -0.32
N LYS A 121 15.36 11.42 0.25
CA LYS A 121 14.75 10.76 1.42
C LYS A 121 13.40 10.11 1.13
N VAL A 122 13.12 9.79 -0.11
CA VAL A 122 11.96 8.95 -0.45
C VAL A 122 12.35 7.50 -0.12
N GLY A 123 11.61 6.86 0.75
CA GLY A 123 11.93 5.51 1.20
C GLY A 123 11.83 4.46 0.09
N ALA A 124 12.60 3.38 0.24
CA ALA A 124 12.60 2.30 -0.74
C ALA A 124 11.21 1.65 -0.89
N GLY A 125 10.42 1.61 0.18
CA GLY A 125 9.06 1.10 0.12
C GLY A 125 8.17 1.93 -0.79
N ASP A 126 8.24 3.26 -0.69
CA ASP A 126 7.50 4.15 -1.58
C ASP A 126 7.95 4.00 -3.02
N CYS A 127 9.26 3.85 -3.24
CA CYS A 127 9.81 3.60 -4.58
C CYS A 127 9.27 2.29 -5.15
N MET A 128 9.17 1.25 -4.33
CA MET A 128 8.65 -0.05 -4.75
C MET A 128 7.17 0.03 -5.10
N ILE A 129 6.38 0.74 -4.32
CA ILE A 129 4.94 0.92 -4.60
C ILE A 129 4.75 1.66 -5.92
N LEU A 130 5.55 2.71 -6.18
CA LEU A 130 5.49 3.40 -7.46
C LEU A 130 5.82 2.47 -8.63
N ALA A 131 6.82 1.60 -8.47
CA ALA A 131 7.18 0.62 -9.49
C ALA A 131 6.06 -0.39 -9.72
N GLU A 132 5.41 -0.86 -8.65
CA GLU A 132 4.27 -1.77 -8.75
C GLU A 132 3.09 -1.12 -9.47
N ARG A 133 2.81 0.15 -9.18
CA ARG A 133 1.74 0.89 -9.86
C ARG A 133 2.01 1.04 -11.35
N ALA A 134 3.25 1.34 -11.71
CA ALA A 134 3.64 1.46 -13.12
C ALA A 134 3.48 0.13 -13.85
N GLU A 135 3.91 -0.97 -13.24
CA GLU A 135 3.76 -2.31 -13.80
C GLU A 135 2.27 -2.67 -13.97
N TYR A 136 1.47 -2.40 -12.96
CA TYR A 136 0.03 -2.65 -13.02
C TYR A 136 -0.63 -1.85 -14.15
N SER A 137 -0.27 -0.58 -14.29
CA SER A 137 -0.81 0.28 -15.33
C SER A 137 -0.50 -0.25 -16.74
N GLU A 138 0.73 -0.69 -16.99
CA GLU A 138 1.10 -1.26 -18.28
C GLU A 138 0.39 -2.58 -18.55
N ARG A 139 0.35 -3.46 -17.56
CA ARG A 139 -0.32 -4.76 -17.68
C ARG A 139 -1.80 -4.60 -18.00
N SER A 140 -2.45 -3.60 -17.38
CA SER A 140 -3.87 -3.32 -17.58
C SER A 140 -4.17 -2.79 -18.97
N LYS A 141 -3.22 -2.08 -19.59
CA LYS A 141 -3.41 -1.51 -20.93
C LYS A 141 -3.37 -2.58 -22.04
N ILE A 142 -2.76 -3.71 -21.78
CA ILE A 142 -2.59 -4.78 -22.76
C ILE A 142 -3.85 -5.65 -22.86
N GLN A 143 -4.69 -5.59 -21.87
CA GLN A 143 -5.96 -6.32 -21.88
C GLN A 143 -7.01 -5.58 -22.73
#